data_8b1ef767e75bd1886f332973a757b2dc
#
_entry.id   8b1ef767e75bd1886f332973a757b2dc
#
_cell.length_a   1.000
_cell.length_b   1.000
_cell.length_c   1.000
_cell.angle_alpha   90.00
_cell.angle_beta   90.00
_cell.angle_gamma   90.00
#
_symmetry.space_group_name_H-M   'P 1'
#
loop_
_entity.id
_entity.type
_entity.pdbx_description
1 polymer ?
#
loop_
_entity_poly.entity_id
_entity_poly.type
_entity_poly.pdbx_seq_one_letter_code
_entity_poly.pdbx_strand_id
1 'polypeptide(L)'
;MREHYDVGVAGFWFGANYGSLMNGYAIYRTIKSFGKSVLMIHKPGDPTGDPELTQGHNVDFVRKYYDPEDVSPHYPYDRLHELNDRCDAFCAGSDQVWNYPISFDENMYLPFAEEGKRLLSFASSFGTADGNIPAEASERVGSYLRRFSAISVREKFAERFLADRYGISAETIIEPVFLLDEETIDQMISASRFRPRDPYLLLYILDPTEKKREAIKRYVKALKMRAVTLLDGKHYLPDNDKRNIEMHDFAVPLGQAGCEEFLRAFHDAAFVITDSFHGTAFSLLFHKSFLSIGNPIRGRERFLDLLGRLGRTDRLIEDPDEIPFDRRFLAPINYDETDRRIRQERAHAMAWLRRAFDAPLS
;
A
#
# COMPACT_ATOMS: atom_id res chain seq x y z
N MET A 1 -16.31 12.44 -16.92
CA MET A 1 -15.46 13.26 -16.01
C MET A 1 -16.17 14.57 -15.70
N ARG A 2 -16.01 15.07 -14.48
CA ARG A 2 -16.45 16.42 -14.09
C ARG A 2 -15.59 17.46 -14.80
N GLU A 3 -16.09 18.68 -14.90
CA GLU A 3 -15.31 19.79 -15.47
C GLU A 3 -14.16 20.18 -14.54
N HIS A 4 -14.37 20.08 -13.22
CA HIS A 4 -13.39 20.49 -12.21
C HIS A 4 -13.44 19.60 -10.95
N TYR A 5 -12.28 19.48 -10.25
CA TYR A 5 -12.10 18.69 -9.05
C TYR A 5 -11.35 19.50 -7.97
N ASP A 6 -11.69 19.25 -6.70
CA ASP A 6 -10.94 19.82 -5.59
C ASP A 6 -9.51 19.25 -5.51
N VAL A 7 -9.33 17.95 -5.82
CA VAL A 7 -8.04 17.26 -5.64
C VAL A 7 -7.78 16.25 -6.75
N GLY A 8 -6.65 16.38 -7.43
CA GLY A 8 -6.08 15.34 -8.30
C GLY A 8 -5.10 14.46 -7.52
N VAL A 9 -5.29 13.14 -7.51
CA VAL A 9 -4.43 12.18 -6.78
C VAL A 9 -3.55 11.42 -7.76
N ALA A 10 -2.23 11.56 -7.62
CA ALA A 10 -1.21 10.78 -8.33
C ALA A 10 -0.62 9.71 -7.40
N GLY A 11 -0.60 8.44 -7.83
CA GLY A 11 -0.10 7.35 -6.99
C GLY A 11 -0.27 5.97 -7.62
N PHE A 12 0.07 4.92 -6.86
CA PHE A 12 -0.01 3.51 -7.31
C PHE A 12 -1.39 2.91 -7.01
N TRP A 13 -2.45 3.56 -7.48
CA TRP A 13 -3.84 3.17 -7.19
C TRP A 13 -4.49 2.25 -8.24
N PHE A 14 -3.79 1.89 -9.31
CA PHE A 14 -4.31 1.15 -10.46
C PHE A 14 -3.47 -0.09 -10.84
N GLY A 15 -2.36 -0.35 -10.15
CA GLY A 15 -1.46 -1.47 -10.42
C GLY A 15 -2.02 -2.82 -9.94
N ALA A 16 -1.34 -3.91 -10.32
CA ALA A 16 -1.76 -5.26 -9.96
C ALA A 16 -1.57 -5.63 -8.48
N ASN A 17 -0.81 -4.85 -7.72
CA ASN A 17 -0.58 -5.10 -6.30
C ASN A 17 -1.84 -4.80 -5.48
N TYR A 18 -2.39 -5.82 -4.82
CA TYR A 18 -3.61 -5.68 -4.01
C TYR A 18 -3.51 -4.60 -2.93
N GLY A 19 -2.36 -4.52 -2.25
CA GLY A 19 -2.15 -3.53 -1.20
C GLY A 19 -2.15 -2.11 -1.73
N SER A 20 -1.50 -1.87 -2.87
CA SER A 20 -1.48 -0.57 -3.53
C SER A 20 -2.87 -0.15 -4.03
N LEU A 21 -3.64 -1.10 -4.60
CA LEU A 21 -5.04 -0.86 -4.99
C LEU A 21 -5.90 -0.47 -3.79
N MET A 22 -5.81 -1.22 -2.70
CA MET A 22 -6.58 -0.93 -1.48
C MET A 22 -6.14 0.38 -0.84
N ASN A 23 -4.86 0.71 -0.90
CA ASN A 23 -4.33 1.99 -0.44
C ASN A 23 -4.87 3.17 -1.25
N GLY A 24 -4.83 3.06 -2.57
CA GLY A 24 -5.41 4.05 -3.47
C GLY A 24 -6.90 4.26 -3.21
N TYR A 25 -7.63 3.17 -3.04
CA TYR A 25 -9.05 3.23 -2.71
C TYR A 25 -9.33 3.86 -1.34
N ALA A 26 -8.50 3.56 -0.35
CA ALA A 26 -8.59 4.18 0.96
C ALA A 26 -8.35 5.71 0.90
N ILE A 27 -7.38 6.16 0.12
CA ILE A 27 -7.13 7.59 -0.14
C ILE A 27 -8.36 8.23 -0.79
N TYR A 28 -8.87 7.63 -1.86
CA TYR A 28 -10.05 8.09 -2.57
C TYR A 28 -11.26 8.25 -1.64
N ARG A 29 -11.58 7.22 -0.86
CA ARG A 29 -12.70 7.25 0.09
C ARG A 29 -12.49 8.28 1.20
N THR A 30 -11.27 8.38 1.72
CA THR A 30 -10.94 9.32 2.79
C THR A 30 -11.10 10.76 2.32
N ILE A 31 -10.57 11.13 1.16
CA ILE A 31 -10.71 12.49 0.62
C ILE A 31 -12.19 12.81 0.36
N LYS A 32 -12.95 11.88 -0.22
CA LYS A 32 -14.40 12.06 -0.42
C LYS A 32 -15.16 12.21 0.90
N SER A 33 -14.72 11.60 2.00
CA SER A 33 -15.36 11.78 3.31
C SER A 33 -15.23 13.19 3.89
N PHE A 34 -14.30 14.01 3.37
CA PHE A 34 -14.21 15.45 3.64
C PHE A 34 -15.07 16.30 2.72
N GLY A 35 -15.93 15.71 1.89
CA GLY A 35 -16.80 16.40 0.95
C GLY A 35 -16.08 16.92 -0.29
N LYS A 36 -14.83 16.47 -0.55
CA LYS A 36 -14.02 16.89 -1.70
C LYS A 36 -14.30 16.02 -2.93
N SER A 37 -14.35 16.64 -4.10
CA SER A 37 -14.31 15.95 -5.38
C SER A 37 -12.88 15.51 -5.71
N VAL A 38 -12.71 14.28 -6.21
CA VAL A 38 -11.39 13.67 -6.41
C VAL A 38 -11.24 13.20 -7.84
N LEU A 39 -10.12 13.51 -8.46
CA LEU A 39 -9.69 12.91 -9.73
C LEU A 39 -8.53 11.96 -9.46
N MET A 40 -8.76 10.67 -9.67
CA MET A 40 -7.69 9.66 -9.60
C MET A 40 -6.93 9.68 -10.94
N ILE A 41 -5.68 10.15 -10.88
CA ILE A 41 -4.84 10.34 -12.08
C ILE A 41 -4.20 9.01 -12.45
N HIS A 42 -4.49 8.51 -13.66
CA HIS A 42 -3.85 7.29 -14.17
C HIS A 42 -2.33 7.45 -14.31
N LYS A 43 -1.63 6.31 -14.25
CA LYS A 43 -0.21 6.22 -14.60
C LYS A 43 0.03 6.95 -15.92
N PRO A 44 0.95 7.92 -15.97
CA PRO A 44 1.25 8.62 -17.22
C PRO A 44 1.89 7.68 -18.24
N GLY A 45 1.75 8.00 -19.53
CA GLY A 45 2.29 7.25 -20.64
C GLY A 45 1.22 6.65 -21.55
N ASP A 46 1.65 5.83 -22.51
CA ASP A 46 0.77 5.11 -23.43
C ASP A 46 0.29 3.79 -22.77
N PRO A 47 -1.02 3.59 -22.58
CA PRO A 47 -1.56 2.36 -22.04
C PRO A 47 -1.52 1.19 -23.03
N THR A 48 -1.29 1.46 -24.33
CA THR A 48 -1.27 0.40 -25.35
C THR A 48 -0.08 -0.52 -25.12
N GLY A 49 -0.38 -1.82 -24.94
CA GLY A 49 0.66 -2.82 -24.72
C GLY A 49 1.13 -2.97 -23.27
N ASP A 50 0.61 -2.18 -22.33
CA ASP A 50 0.84 -2.42 -20.89
C ASP A 50 -0.26 -3.35 -20.32
N PRO A 51 0.04 -4.64 -20.07
CA PRO A 51 -0.95 -5.58 -19.54
C PRO A 51 -1.48 -5.19 -18.17
N GLU A 52 -0.70 -4.46 -17.38
CA GLU A 52 -1.12 -3.98 -16.06
C GLU A 52 -2.27 -2.97 -16.16
N LEU A 53 -2.33 -2.22 -17.25
CA LEU A 53 -3.37 -1.20 -17.48
C LEU A 53 -4.58 -1.72 -18.25
N THR A 54 -4.45 -2.84 -18.95
CA THR A 54 -5.47 -3.35 -19.88
C THR A 54 -6.09 -4.67 -19.45
N GLN A 55 -5.40 -5.43 -18.61
CA GLN A 55 -5.77 -6.79 -18.21
C GLN A 55 -5.61 -6.96 -16.69
N GLY A 56 -6.41 -7.84 -16.13
CA GLY A 56 -6.27 -8.24 -14.75
C GLY A 56 -7.32 -7.65 -13.79
N HIS A 57 -7.19 -8.05 -12.55
CA HIS A 57 -8.16 -7.75 -11.50
C HIS A 57 -8.24 -6.25 -11.12
N ASN A 58 -7.18 -5.49 -11.37
CA ASN A 58 -7.14 -4.05 -11.10
C ASN A 58 -8.10 -3.28 -12.01
N VAL A 59 -8.23 -3.68 -13.28
CA VAL A 59 -9.18 -3.06 -14.21
C VAL A 59 -10.61 -3.28 -13.74
N ASP A 60 -10.93 -4.50 -13.31
CA ASP A 60 -12.25 -4.83 -12.77
C ASP A 60 -12.52 -4.13 -11.44
N PHE A 61 -11.50 -4.03 -10.57
CA PHE A 61 -11.59 -3.32 -9.31
C PHE A 61 -11.90 -1.83 -9.50
N VAL A 62 -11.19 -1.15 -10.39
CA VAL A 62 -11.42 0.26 -10.68
C VAL A 62 -12.82 0.47 -11.24
N ARG A 63 -13.24 -0.34 -12.22
CA ARG A 63 -14.58 -0.26 -12.81
C ARG A 63 -15.70 -0.47 -11.80
N LYS A 64 -15.48 -1.30 -10.78
CA LYS A 64 -16.48 -1.66 -9.78
C LYS A 64 -16.58 -0.67 -8.62
N TYR A 65 -15.45 -0.12 -8.17
CA TYR A 65 -15.39 0.61 -6.91
C TYR A 65 -15.15 2.11 -7.04
N TYR A 66 -14.66 2.58 -8.19
CA TYR A 66 -14.51 4.01 -8.41
C TYR A 66 -15.67 4.53 -9.27
N ASP A 67 -16.06 5.77 -8.98
CA ASP A 67 -16.97 6.48 -9.87
C ASP A 67 -16.26 6.72 -11.21
N PRO A 68 -16.83 6.33 -12.36
CA PRO A 68 -16.18 6.53 -13.66
C PRO A 68 -15.81 7.97 -13.97
N GLU A 69 -16.53 8.93 -13.40
CA GLU A 69 -16.21 10.34 -13.60
C GLU A 69 -15.01 10.80 -12.76
N ASP A 70 -14.66 10.10 -11.70
CA ASP A 70 -13.55 10.40 -10.79
C ASP A 70 -12.22 9.75 -11.24
N VAL A 71 -12.20 9.09 -12.40
CA VAL A 71 -11.00 8.44 -12.98
C VAL A 71 -10.57 9.20 -14.24
N SER A 72 -9.29 9.59 -14.29
CA SER A 72 -8.77 10.31 -15.46
C SER A 72 -8.56 9.39 -16.67
N PRO A 73 -8.58 9.92 -17.89
CA PRO A 73 -7.94 9.22 -19.02
C PRO A 73 -6.44 9.12 -18.77
N HIS A 74 -5.75 8.31 -19.57
CA HIS A 74 -4.29 8.31 -19.60
C HIS A 74 -3.76 9.57 -20.26
N TYR A 75 -2.83 10.23 -19.57
CA TYR A 75 -2.11 11.38 -20.10
C TYR A 75 -0.68 10.94 -20.48
N PRO A 76 -0.16 11.35 -21.66
CA PRO A 76 1.27 11.33 -21.92
C PRO A 76 2.02 12.17 -20.88
N TYR A 77 3.30 11.85 -20.62
CA TYR A 77 4.08 12.57 -19.60
C TYR A 77 4.13 14.08 -19.84
N ASP A 78 4.28 14.50 -21.08
CA ASP A 78 4.33 15.91 -21.51
C ASP A 78 2.99 16.67 -21.45
N ARG A 79 1.88 15.96 -21.24
CA ARG A 79 0.55 16.54 -21.14
C ARG A 79 -0.05 16.54 -19.74
N LEU A 80 0.67 16.09 -18.73
CA LEU A 80 0.20 16.12 -17.34
C LEU A 80 -0.12 17.54 -16.85
N HIS A 81 0.53 18.56 -17.41
CA HIS A 81 0.26 19.96 -17.09
C HIS A 81 -1.19 20.40 -17.40
N GLU A 82 -1.89 19.73 -18.34
CA GLU A 82 -3.31 20.01 -18.64
C GLU A 82 -4.25 19.74 -17.45
N LEU A 83 -3.80 18.97 -16.48
CA LEU A 83 -4.55 18.71 -15.24
C LEU A 83 -4.69 19.97 -14.36
N ASN A 84 -3.85 20.99 -14.58
CA ASN A 84 -3.93 22.23 -13.80
C ASN A 84 -5.24 23.00 -14.02
N ASP A 85 -5.81 22.93 -15.22
CA ASP A 85 -7.12 23.52 -15.51
C ASP A 85 -8.28 22.75 -14.86
N ARG A 86 -8.00 21.56 -14.31
CA ARG A 86 -9.01 20.63 -13.83
C ARG A 86 -8.99 20.40 -12.32
N CYS A 87 -7.91 20.74 -11.65
CA CYS A 87 -7.74 20.47 -10.22
C CYS A 87 -7.26 21.71 -9.47
N ASP A 88 -7.85 21.98 -8.29
CA ASP A 88 -7.39 23.06 -7.40
C ASP A 88 -6.13 22.66 -6.64
N ALA A 89 -6.03 21.39 -6.29
CA ALA A 89 -4.91 20.82 -5.56
C ALA A 89 -4.46 19.49 -6.18
N PHE A 90 -3.20 19.12 -5.90
CA PHE A 90 -2.68 17.80 -6.22
C PHE A 90 -2.16 17.10 -4.97
N CYS A 91 -2.36 15.79 -4.91
CA CYS A 91 -1.95 14.95 -3.80
C CYS A 91 -1.09 13.78 -4.30
N ALA A 92 0.15 13.68 -3.83
CA ALA A 92 0.92 12.46 -3.96
C ALA A 92 0.33 11.41 -2.99
N GLY A 93 -0.06 10.26 -3.53
CA GLY A 93 -0.67 9.17 -2.75
C GLY A 93 0.32 8.43 -1.89
N SER A 94 -0.17 7.42 -1.19
CA SER A 94 0.65 6.54 -0.38
C SER A 94 1.41 5.49 -1.22
N ASP A 95 2.04 4.55 -0.53
CA ASP A 95 2.99 3.58 -1.04
C ASP A 95 4.34 4.22 -1.43
N GLN A 96 5.23 3.46 -2.08
CA GLN A 96 6.59 3.89 -2.39
C GLN A 96 6.67 4.89 -3.56
N VAL A 97 5.74 5.83 -3.61
CA VAL A 97 5.66 6.83 -4.70
C VAL A 97 6.90 7.72 -4.79
N TRP A 98 7.63 7.87 -3.68
CA TRP A 98 8.88 8.64 -3.60
C TRP A 98 10.14 7.78 -3.59
N ASN A 99 10.02 6.46 -3.84
CA ASN A 99 11.14 5.61 -4.17
C ASN A 99 11.56 5.92 -5.62
N TYR A 100 12.68 6.61 -5.78
CA TYR A 100 13.09 7.29 -7.01
C TYR A 100 13.03 6.41 -8.28
N PRO A 101 13.53 5.15 -8.29
CA PRO A 101 13.48 4.29 -9.48
C PRO A 101 12.08 3.97 -10.00
N ILE A 102 11.04 4.17 -9.18
CA ILE A 102 9.65 3.85 -9.55
C ILE A 102 8.71 5.06 -9.44
N SER A 103 9.25 6.28 -9.36
CA SER A 103 8.49 7.52 -9.23
C SER A 103 7.90 8.05 -10.54
N PHE A 104 7.84 7.24 -11.60
CA PHE A 104 7.37 7.62 -12.94
C PHE A 104 8.04 8.90 -13.46
N ASP A 105 9.35 8.85 -13.68
CA ASP A 105 10.16 9.99 -14.14
C ASP A 105 9.94 11.25 -13.28
N GLU A 106 9.97 11.07 -11.97
CA GLU A 106 9.76 12.12 -10.96
C GLU A 106 8.32 12.69 -10.90
N ASN A 107 7.37 12.21 -11.71
CA ASN A 107 6.01 12.76 -11.72
C ASN A 107 5.25 12.56 -10.40
N MET A 108 5.69 11.63 -9.54
CA MET A 108 5.16 11.46 -8.19
C MET A 108 5.59 12.55 -7.20
N TYR A 109 6.56 13.41 -7.58
CA TYR A 109 6.89 14.66 -6.87
C TYR A 109 6.10 15.86 -7.40
N LEU A 110 5.14 15.62 -8.30
CA LEU A 110 4.18 16.60 -8.86
C LEU A 110 4.84 17.80 -9.56
N PRO A 111 5.90 17.63 -10.39
CA PRO A 111 6.56 18.74 -11.07
C PRO A 111 5.64 19.44 -12.09
N PHE A 112 4.63 18.75 -12.61
CA PHE A 112 3.68 19.27 -13.60
C PHE A 112 2.67 20.26 -13.01
N ALA A 113 2.53 20.30 -11.67
CA ALA A 113 1.63 21.25 -11.03
C ALA A 113 2.18 22.67 -11.15
N GLU A 114 1.30 23.62 -11.53
CA GLU A 114 1.66 25.03 -11.66
C GLU A 114 1.87 25.72 -10.31
N GLU A 115 2.52 26.88 -10.35
CA GLU A 115 2.65 27.73 -9.18
C GLU A 115 1.28 28.19 -8.67
N GLY A 116 1.09 28.22 -7.34
CA GLY A 116 -0.19 28.54 -6.72
C GLY A 116 -1.13 27.35 -6.52
N LYS A 117 -0.84 26.17 -7.10
CA LYS A 117 -1.58 24.95 -6.78
C LYS A 117 -1.17 24.43 -5.41
N ARG A 118 -2.15 23.95 -4.63
CA ARG A 118 -1.86 23.29 -3.35
C ARG A 118 -1.31 21.88 -3.63
N LEU A 119 -0.13 21.59 -3.08
CA LEU A 119 0.48 20.26 -3.18
C LEU A 119 0.49 19.62 -1.81
N LEU A 120 -0.03 18.39 -1.75
CA LEU A 120 -0.15 17.58 -0.55
C LEU A 120 0.49 16.21 -0.76
N SER A 121 0.89 15.55 0.32
CA SER A 121 1.17 14.12 0.27
C SER A 121 0.36 13.38 1.33
N PHE A 122 -0.13 12.20 0.97
CA PHE A 122 -0.95 11.37 1.84
C PHE A 122 -0.22 10.07 2.17
N ALA A 123 0.52 10.04 3.28
CA ALA A 123 1.32 8.90 3.72
C ALA A 123 2.26 8.37 2.63
N SER A 124 2.91 9.27 1.88
CA SER A 124 3.88 8.89 0.84
C SER A 124 5.09 8.21 1.46
N SER A 125 5.68 7.25 0.76
CA SER A 125 6.83 6.49 1.25
C SER A 125 8.01 6.60 0.30
N PHE A 126 9.20 6.75 0.86
CA PHE A 126 10.46 6.62 0.13
C PHE A 126 10.90 5.17 -0.06
N GLY A 127 10.26 4.22 0.63
CA GLY A 127 10.57 2.80 0.55
C GLY A 127 11.83 2.40 1.31
N THR A 128 12.89 3.18 1.22
CA THR A 128 14.18 3.04 1.90
C THR A 128 14.55 4.31 2.64
N ALA A 129 15.62 4.26 3.43
CA ALA A 129 16.05 5.40 4.27
C ALA A 129 16.41 6.66 3.47
N ASP A 130 16.81 6.53 2.20
CA ASP A 130 17.22 7.61 1.30
C ASP A 130 16.36 7.73 0.03
N GLY A 131 15.33 6.90 -0.10
CA GLY A 131 14.45 6.87 -1.26
C GLY A 131 15.12 6.44 -2.56
N ASN A 132 16.34 5.89 -2.49
CA ASN A 132 17.18 5.57 -3.66
C ASN A 132 17.38 6.77 -4.59
N ILE A 133 17.36 7.99 -4.03
CA ILE A 133 17.52 9.23 -4.81
C ILE A 133 19.00 9.39 -5.16
N PRO A 134 19.38 9.37 -6.45
CA PRO A 134 20.76 9.55 -6.85
C PRO A 134 21.24 10.99 -6.54
N ALA A 135 22.52 11.13 -6.30
CA ALA A 135 23.10 12.41 -5.87
C ALA A 135 22.80 13.56 -6.85
N GLU A 136 22.84 13.28 -8.15
CA GLU A 136 22.56 14.23 -9.23
C GLU A 136 21.08 14.68 -9.30
N ALA A 137 20.16 13.87 -8.80
CA ALA A 137 18.73 14.20 -8.75
C ALA A 137 18.32 14.89 -7.44
N SER A 138 19.16 14.82 -6.41
CA SER A 138 18.79 15.21 -5.05
C SER A 138 18.32 16.66 -4.95
N GLU A 139 19.03 17.62 -5.56
CA GLU A 139 18.64 19.03 -5.49
C GLU A 139 17.33 19.29 -6.25
N ARG A 140 17.15 18.65 -7.40
CA ARG A 140 15.91 18.76 -8.19
C ARG A 140 14.71 18.18 -7.42
N VAL A 141 14.85 16.99 -6.83
CA VAL A 141 13.80 16.38 -5.98
C VAL A 141 13.51 17.28 -4.77
N GLY A 142 14.55 17.82 -4.13
CA GLY A 142 14.39 18.78 -3.04
C GLY A 142 13.61 20.03 -3.45
N SER A 143 13.84 20.53 -4.67
CA SER A 143 13.10 21.69 -5.19
C SER A 143 11.61 21.38 -5.39
N TYR A 144 11.27 20.19 -5.84
CA TYR A 144 9.86 19.76 -5.94
C TYR A 144 9.20 19.63 -4.58
N LEU A 145 9.87 18.98 -3.62
CA LEU A 145 9.34 18.74 -2.28
C LEU A 145 9.10 20.05 -1.51
N ARG A 146 9.92 21.08 -1.69
CA ARG A 146 9.72 22.41 -1.05
C ARG A 146 8.46 23.13 -1.53
N ARG A 147 7.84 22.70 -2.64
CA ARG A 147 6.59 23.26 -3.14
C ARG A 147 5.35 22.70 -2.42
N PHE A 148 5.50 21.61 -1.67
CA PHE A 148 4.38 21.01 -0.96
C PHE A 148 3.93 21.88 0.20
N SER A 149 2.64 22.19 0.26
CA SER A 149 2.01 22.94 1.34
C SER A 149 1.91 22.11 2.63
N ALA A 150 1.74 20.80 2.51
CA ALA A 150 1.74 19.88 3.64
C ALA A 150 2.23 18.50 3.22
N ILE A 151 3.15 17.95 3.99
CA ILE A 151 3.73 16.63 3.74
C ILE A 151 3.38 15.68 4.87
N SER A 152 2.72 14.57 4.52
CA SER A 152 2.69 13.41 5.39
C SER A 152 3.38 12.22 4.74
N VAL A 153 4.09 11.48 5.57
CA VAL A 153 4.84 10.28 5.19
C VAL A 153 4.33 9.08 5.97
N ARG A 154 4.60 7.90 5.48
CA ARG A 154 4.15 6.66 6.11
C ARG A 154 5.06 6.20 7.24
N GLU A 155 6.34 6.50 7.16
CA GLU A 155 7.37 5.99 8.08
C GLU A 155 8.14 7.14 8.77
N LYS A 156 8.49 6.93 10.05
CA LYS A 156 9.27 7.89 10.86
C LYS A 156 10.66 8.21 10.30
N PHE A 157 11.30 7.27 9.61
CA PHE A 157 12.59 7.54 9.00
C PHE A 157 12.47 8.58 7.87
N ALA A 158 11.34 8.63 7.18
CA ALA A 158 11.09 9.58 6.11
C ALA A 158 10.94 11.03 6.64
N GLU A 159 10.34 11.22 7.83
CA GLU A 159 10.35 12.55 8.49
C GLU A 159 11.78 13.04 8.71
N ARG A 160 12.63 12.19 9.27
CA ARG A 160 14.03 12.52 9.55
C ARG A 160 14.80 12.80 8.26
N PHE A 161 14.62 11.93 7.25
CA PHE A 161 15.27 12.11 5.95
C PHE A 161 14.91 13.47 5.31
N LEU A 162 13.64 13.86 5.33
CA LEU A 162 13.17 15.15 4.81
C LEU A 162 13.76 16.33 5.59
N ALA A 163 13.78 16.25 6.92
CA ALA A 163 14.34 17.30 7.78
C ALA A 163 15.87 17.43 7.56
N ASP A 164 16.60 16.32 7.62
CA ASP A 164 18.06 16.31 7.58
C ASP A 164 18.60 16.65 6.18
N ARG A 165 17.93 16.14 5.14
CA ARG A 165 18.43 16.29 3.75
C ARG A 165 17.97 17.58 3.09
N TYR A 166 16.72 18.00 3.35
CA TYR A 166 16.06 19.08 2.62
C TYR A 166 15.56 20.24 3.50
N GLY A 167 15.66 20.12 4.83
CA GLY A 167 15.11 21.11 5.77
C GLY A 167 13.58 21.18 5.76
N ILE A 168 12.90 20.11 5.36
CA ILE A 168 11.45 20.05 5.17
C ILE A 168 10.80 19.34 6.36
N SER A 169 9.74 19.96 6.92
CA SER A 169 8.93 19.35 7.96
C SER A 169 7.86 18.44 7.35
N ALA A 170 7.68 17.25 7.94
CA ALA A 170 6.64 16.30 7.57
C ALA A 170 6.05 15.64 8.82
N GLU A 171 4.83 15.11 8.73
CA GLU A 171 4.22 14.31 9.80
C GLU A 171 4.04 12.84 9.34
N THR A 172 4.35 11.89 10.22
CA THR A 172 4.08 10.48 9.94
C THR A 172 2.63 10.17 10.28
N ILE A 173 1.89 9.64 9.31
CA ILE A 173 0.52 9.14 9.50
C ILE A 173 0.43 7.66 9.16
N ILE A 174 -0.63 7.01 9.65
CA ILE A 174 -0.83 5.59 9.43
C ILE A 174 -1.11 5.28 7.95
N GLU A 175 -0.77 4.05 7.55
CA GLU A 175 -1.13 3.45 6.26
C GLU A 175 -2.62 3.69 5.93
N PRO A 176 -2.98 4.23 4.76
CA PRO A 176 -4.36 4.59 4.43
C PRO A 176 -5.39 3.47 4.55
N VAL A 177 -5.02 2.20 4.35
CA VAL A 177 -5.96 1.07 4.51
C VAL A 177 -6.57 0.99 5.89
N PHE A 178 -5.88 1.49 6.93
CA PHE A 178 -6.45 1.59 8.27
C PHE A 178 -7.52 2.68 8.42
N LEU A 179 -7.70 3.55 7.44
CA LEU A 179 -8.74 4.60 7.44
C LEU A 179 -10.05 4.14 6.78
N LEU A 180 -10.05 3.00 6.10
CA LEU A 180 -11.28 2.43 5.54
C LEU A 180 -12.28 2.12 6.66
N ASP A 181 -13.54 2.38 6.39
CA ASP A 181 -14.64 2.00 7.26
C ASP A 181 -14.95 0.49 7.15
N GLU A 182 -15.45 -0.08 8.23
CA GLU A 182 -15.79 -1.51 8.32
C GLU A 182 -16.84 -1.91 7.28
N GLU A 183 -17.85 -1.07 7.04
CA GLU A 183 -18.91 -1.33 6.08
C GLU A 183 -18.36 -1.53 4.67
N THR A 184 -17.43 -0.66 4.25
CA THR A 184 -16.75 -0.76 2.95
C THR A 184 -15.98 -2.09 2.83
N ILE A 185 -15.24 -2.45 3.87
CA ILE A 185 -14.47 -3.71 3.91
C ILE A 185 -15.41 -4.92 3.86
N ASP A 186 -16.47 -4.92 4.65
CA ASP A 186 -17.45 -6.02 4.71
C ASP A 186 -18.19 -6.21 3.39
N GLN A 187 -18.55 -5.14 2.70
CA GLN A 187 -19.12 -5.20 1.35
C GLN A 187 -18.18 -5.88 0.36
N MET A 188 -16.90 -5.53 0.37
CA MET A 188 -15.90 -6.15 -0.51
C MET A 188 -15.68 -7.63 -0.16
N ILE A 189 -15.53 -7.96 1.12
CA ILE A 189 -15.41 -9.35 1.60
C ILE A 189 -16.63 -10.16 1.17
N SER A 190 -17.84 -9.61 1.30
CA SER A 190 -19.08 -10.28 0.92
C SER A 190 -19.16 -10.56 -0.58
N ALA A 191 -18.54 -9.75 -1.41
CA ALA A 191 -18.50 -9.91 -2.86
C ALA A 191 -17.49 -10.98 -3.33
N SER A 192 -16.54 -11.40 -2.49
CA SER A 192 -15.56 -12.43 -2.84
C SER A 192 -16.17 -13.75 -3.26
N ARG A 193 -15.56 -14.43 -4.20
CA ARG A 193 -15.92 -15.82 -4.60
C ARG A 193 -15.21 -16.87 -3.77
N PHE A 194 -14.12 -16.50 -3.08
CA PHE A 194 -13.43 -17.39 -2.17
C PHE A 194 -14.28 -17.64 -0.92
N ARG A 195 -14.60 -18.91 -0.64
CA ARG A 195 -15.44 -19.37 0.48
C ARG A 195 -14.78 -20.55 1.16
N PRO A 196 -13.76 -20.31 2.02
CA PRO A 196 -13.13 -21.39 2.76
C PRO A 196 -14.12 -22.00 3.75
N ARG A 197 -14.11 -23.34 3.89
CA ARG A 197 -14.98 -24.06 4.84
C ARG A 197 -14.26 -24.36 6.17
N ASP A 198 -12.95 -24.59 6.10
CA ASP A 198 -12.13 -24.98 7.22
C ASP A 198 -11.11 -23.90 7.56
N PRO A 199 -10.65 -23.81 8.82
CA PRO A 199 -9.54 -22.94 9.19
C PRO A 199 -8.29 -23.25 8.38
N TYR A 200 -7.57 -22.22 7.95
CA TYR A 200 -6.36 -22.35 7.14
C TYR A 200 -5.27 -21.37 7.56
N LEU A 201 -4.04 -21.74 7.21
CA LEU A 201 -2.89 -20.86 7.26
C LEU A 201 -2.76 -20.17 5.90
N LEU A 202 -2.78 -18.84 5.89
CA LEU A 202 -2.56 -18.04 4.70
C LEU A 202 -1.07 -17.76 4.52
N LEU A 203 -0.56 -18.02 3.34
CA LEU A 203 0.77 -17.63 2.88
C LEU A 203 0.62 -16.49 1.87
N TYR A 204 1.24 -15.35 2.15
CA TYR A 204 1.37 -14.26 1.19
C TYR A 204 2.83 -13.85 1.11
N ILE A 205 3.57 -14.58 0.27
CA ILE A 205 5.03 -14.49 0.13
C ILE A 205 5.34 -13.95 -1.28
N LEU A 206 5.91 -12.75 -1.32
CA LEU A 206 6.23 -12.06 -2.58
C LEU A 206 7.61 -12.47 -3.13
N ASP A 207 8.56 -12.77 -2.24
CA ASP A 207 9.92 -13.14 -2.62
C ASP A 207 10.29 -14.50 -2.00
N PRO A 208 9.76 -15.62 -2.55
CA PRO A 208 9.98 -16.95 -2.01
C PRO A 208 11.43 -17.39 -2.20
N THR A 209 12.00 -18.00 -1.14
CA THR A 209 13.31 -18.63 -1.14
C THR A 209 13.21 -20.02 -0.52
N GLU A 210 14.18 -20.90 -0.80
CA GLU A 210 14.18 -22.25 -0.19
C GLU A 210 14.26 -22.20 1.34
N LYS A 211 15.00 -21.24 1.90
CA LYS A 211 15.05 -21.03 3.36
C LYS A 211 13.67 -20.69 3.94
N LYS A 212 12.96 -19.74 3.31
CA LYS A 212 11.58 -19.41 3.70
C LYS A 212 10.66 -20.62 3.56
N ARG A 213 10.75 -21.35 2.45
CA ARG A 213 9.95 -22.55 2.19
C ARG A 213 10.10 -23.59 3.32
N GLU A 214 11.33 -23.95 3.65
CA GLU A 214 11.60 -24.95 4.70
C GLU A 214 11.19 -24.45 6.11
N ALA A 215 11.35 -23.16 6.39
CA ALA A 215 10.86 -22.58 7.64
C ALA A 215 9.32 -22.63 7.71
N ILE A 216 8.62 -22.20 6.65
CA ILE A 216 7.16 -22.18 6.59
C ILE A 216 6.59 -23.59 6.76
N LYS A 217 7.17 -24.62 6.15
CA LYS A 217 6.75 -26.01 6.31
C LYS A 217 6.73 -26.45 7.78
N ARG A 218 7.68 -25.99 8.61
CA ARG A 218 7.71 -26.29 10.04
C ARG A 218 6.49 -25.71 10.77
N TYR A 219 6.07 -24.47 10.41
CA TYR A 219 4.86 -23.85 10.96
C TYR A 219 3.58 -24.54 10.48
N VAL A 220 3.47 -24.88 9.19
CA VAL A 220 2.34 -25.63 8.63
C VAL A 220 2.15 -26.95 9.38
N LYS A 221 3.26 -27.70 9.58
CA LYS A 221 3.25 -28.97 10.33
C LYS A 221 2.80 -28.78 11.79
N ALA A 222 3.27 -27.72 12.44
CA ALA A 222 2.97 -27.47 13.85
C ALA A 222 1.52 -27.04 14.07
N LEU A 223 0.99 -26.21 13.16
CA LEU A 223 -0.40 -25.73 13.20
C LEU A 223 -1.39 -26.82 12.79
N LYS A 224 -0.95 -27.84 12.06
CA LYS A 224 -1.81 -28.91 11.51
C LYS A 224 -2.99 -28.38 10.70
N MET A 225 -2.80 -27.25 10.03
CA MET A 225 -3.78 -26.59 9.19
C MET A 225 -3.43 -26.79 7.73
N ARG A 226 -4.47 -26.75 6.87
CA ARG A 226 -4.29 -26.61 5.43
C ARG A 226 -3.61 -25.27 5.16
N ALA A 227 -2.62 -25.25 4.29
CA ALA A 227 -2.02 -24.01 3.82
C ALA A 227 -2.69 -23.55 2.51
N VAL A 228 -2.96 -22.26 2.39
CA VAL A 228 -3.42 -21.59 1.18
C VAL A 228 -2.37 -20.54 0.82
N THR A 229 -1.86 -20.56 -0.40
CA THR A 229 -0.95 -19.53 -0.89
C THR A 229 -1.70 -18.54 -1.76
N LEU A 230 -1.70 -17.28 -1.37
CA LEU A 230 -2.19 -16.18 -2.18
C LEU A 230 -1.06 -15.75 -3.13
N LEU A 231 -1.35 -15.79 -4.41
CA LEU A 231 -0.39 -15.35 -5.44
C LEU A 231 -0.35 -13.82 -5.49
N ASP A 232 0.72 -13.24 -6.02
CA ASP A 232 0.74 -11.80 -6.26
C ASP A 232 -0.23 -11.45 -7.41
N GLY A 233 -0.74 -10.24 -7.46
CA GLY A 233 -1.80 -9.89 -8.41
C GLY A 233 -1.40 -9.89 -9.89
N LYS A 234 -0.18 -10.28 -10.25
CA LYS A 234 0.35 -10.24 -11.62
C LYS A 234 0.01 -11.49 -12.43
N HIS A 235 -1.24 -11.93 -12.40
CA HIS A 235 -1.72 -13.13 -13.07
C HIS A 235 -1.59 -13.10 -14.61
N TYR A 236 -1.39 -11.92 -15.19
CA TYR A 236 -1.08 -11.76 -16.61
C TYR A 236 0.37 -12.12 -16.98
N LEU A 237 1.21 -12.40 -15.98
CA LEU A 237 2.59 -12.90 -16.14
C LEU A 237 2.66 -14.36 -15.70
N PRO A 238 2.54 -15.34 -16.62
CA PRO A 238 2.42 -16.78 -16.26
C PRO A 238 3.58 -17.31 -15.41
N ASP A 239 4.81 -16.86 -15.66
CA ASP A 239 5.98 -17.34 -14.95
C ASP A 239 6.05 -16.84 -13.49
N ASN A 240 5.37 -15.74 -13.18
CA ASN A 240 5.32 -15.18 -11.84
C ASN A 240 4.55 -16.07 -10.87
N ASP A 241 3.36 -16.50 -11.28
CA ASP A 241 2.54 -17.44 -10.51
C ASP A 241 3.20 -18.81 -10.38
N LYS A 242 3.83 -19.30 -11.47
CA LYS A 242 4.51 -20.60 -11.50
C LYS A 242 5.56 -20.74 -10.41
N ARG A 243 6.45 -19.75 -10.28
CA ARG A 243 7.50 -19.78 -9.24
C ARG A 243 6.91 -19.87 -7.83
N ASN A 244 5.88 -19.09 -7.55
CA ASN A 244 5.24 -19.08 -6.24
C ASN A 244 4.54 -20.40 -5.92
N ILE A 245 3.85 -21.00 -6.93
CA ILE A 245 3.21 -22.30 -6.80
C ILE A 245 4.24 -23.41 -6.56
N GLU A 246 5.32 -23.45 -7.32
CA GLU A 246 6.39 -24.44 -7.16
C GLU A 246 7.08 -24.35 -5.79
N MET A 247 7.35 -23.13 -5.31
CA MET A 247 7.98 -22.92 -3.99
C MET A 247 7.03 -23.25 -2.84
N HIS A 248 5.71 -23.24 -3.06
CA HIS A 248 4.70 -23.58 -2.05
C HIS A 248 3.85 -24.77 -2.45
N ASP A 249 4.48 -25.82 -3.02
CA ASP A 249 3.85 -27.07 -3.50
C ASP A 249 3.04 -27.83 -2.41
N PHE A 250 3.26 -27.50 -1.15
CA PHE A 250 2.51 -28.00 0.01
C PHE A 250 1.27 -27.19 0.37
N ALA A 251 1.02 -26.08 -0.35
CA ALA A 251 -0.13 -25.22 -0.14
C ALA A 251 -1.06 -25.23 -1.36
N VAL A 252 -2.33 -24.90 -1.14
CA VAL A 252 -3.29 -24.78 -2.25
C VAL A 252 -3.23 -23.35 -2.77
N PRO A 253 -2.91 -23.14 -4.05
CA PRO A 253 -2.88 -21.80 -4.61
C PRO A 253 -4.30 -21.21 -4.72
N LEU A 254 -4.45 -19.96 -4.27
CA LEU A 254 -5.59 -19.14 -4.56
C LEU A 254 -5.29 -18.38 -5.86
N GLY A 255 -5.65 -18.99 -6.97
CA GLY A 255 -5.44 -18.43 -8.31
C GLY A 255 -6.52 -17.42 -8.68
N GLN A 256 -6.18 -16.50 -9.59
CA GLN A 256 -7.09 -15.48 -10.14
C GLN A 256 -7.85 -14.68 -9.07
N ALA A 257 -7.17 -14.33 -7.98
CA ALA A 257 -7.73 -13.52 -6.94
C ALA A 257 -7.85 -12.06 -7.39
N GLY A 258 -8.95 -11.41 -7.00
CA GLY A 258 -9.10 -9.96 -7.00
C GLY A 258 -8.91 -9.39 -5.60
N CYS A 259 -9.18 -8.09 -5.42
CA CYS A 259 -9.12 -7.47 -4.10
C CYS A 259 -10.13 -8.08 -3.11
N GLU A 260 -11.27 -8.53 -3.58
CA GLU A 260 -12.28 -9.20 -2.74
C GLU A 260 -11.77 -10.53 -2.20
N GLU A 261 -11.13 -11.34 -3.05
CA GLU A 261 -10.50 -12.60 -2.64
C GLU A 261 -9.31 -12.34 -1.72
N PHE A 262 -8.51 -11.30 -2.00
CA PHE A 262 -7.42 -10.89 -1.13
C PHE A 262 -7.92 -10.54 0.28
N LEU A 263 -8.90 -9.64 0.38
CA LEU A 263 -9.48 -9.25 1.68
C LEU A 263 -10.08 -10.46 2.41
N ARG A 264 -10.85 -11.28 1.70
CA ARG A 264 -11.46 -12.49 2.26
C ARG A 264 -10.42 -13.48 2.75
N ALA A 265 -9.32 -13.66 1.99
CA ALA A 265 -8.25 -14.57 2.38
C ALA A 265 -7.57 -14.15 3.68
N PHE A 266 -7.35 -12.85 3.90
CA PHE A 266 -6.84 -12.35 5.17
C PHE A 266 -7.89 -12.41 6.29
N HIS A 267 -9.13 -12.00 6.00
CA HIS A 267 -10.20 -11.95 6.98
C HIS A 267 -10.51 -13.34 7.59
N ASP A 268 -10.58 -14.40 6.78
CA ASP A 268 -10.96 -15.74 7.23
C ASP A 268 -9.76 -16.61 7.67
N ALA A 269 -8.51 -16.15 7.46
CA ALA A 269 -7.33 -16.91 7.87
C ALA A 269 -7.28 -17.11 9.39
N ALA A 270 -6.93 -18.32 9.83
CA ALA A 270 -6.65 -18.60 11.23
C ALA A 270 -5.24 -18.16 11.64
N PHE A 271 -4.30 -18.20 10.69
CA PHE A 271 -2.93 -17.73 10.88
C PHE A 271 -2.38 -17.20 9.54
N VAL A 272 -1.51 -16.21 9.59
CA VAL A 272 -0.90 -15.62 8.39
C VAL A 272 0.61 -15.68 8.48
N ILE A 273 1.30 -16.09 7.41
CA ILE A 273 2.74 -15.89 7.25
C ILE A 273 2.94 -15.03 5.98
N THR A 274 3.68 -13.94 6.13
CA THR A 274 3.87 -13.00 5.01
C THR A 274 5.25 -12.33 5.05
N ASP A 275 5.82 -12.04 3.87
CA ASP A 275 6.95 -11.14 3.69
C ASP A 275 6.54 -9.83 2.98
N SER A 276 5.24 -9.59 2.92
CA SER A 276 4.65 -8.39 2.35
C SER A 276 4.34 -7.36 3.44
N PHE A 277 4.71 -6.09 3.21
CA PHE A 277 4.32 -4.99 4.07
C PHE A 277 2.78 -4.89 4.18
N HIS A 278 2.08 -4.90 3.06
CA HIS A 278 0.62 -4.88 3.07
C HIS A 278 0.02 -6.15 3.69
N GLY A 279 0.65 -7.32 3.49
CA GLY A 279 0.26 -8.54 4.19
C GLY A 279 0.32 -8.39 5.71
N THR A 280 1.34 -7.70 6.21
CA THR A 280 1.47 -7.36 7.63
C THR A 280 0.37 -6.39 8.08
N ALA A 281 0.12 -5.33 7.30
CA ALA A 281 -0.92 -4.34 7.59
C ALA A 281 -2.32 -4.98 7.65
N PHE A 282 -2.68 -5.82 6.67
CA PHE A 282 -3.98 -6.52 6.67
C PHE A 282 -4.08 -7.59 7.75
N SER A 283 -2.97 -8.23 8.15
CA SER A 283 -2.97 -9.13 9.32
C SER A 283 -3.33 -8.38 10.61
N LEU A 284 -2.81 -7.17 10.78
CA LEU A 284 -3.15 -6.29 11.91
C LEU A 284 -4.60 -5.81 11.82
N LEU A 285 -5.04 -5.36 10.65
CA LEU A 285 -6.40 -4.84 10.41
C LEU A 285 -7.48 -5.88 10.73
N PHE A 286 -7.23 -7.15 10.39
CA PHE A 286 -8.16 -8.26 10.62
C PHE A 286 -7.88 -9.06 11.89
N HIS A 287 -7.07 -8.57 12.80
CA HIS A 287 -6.75 -9.21 14.09
C HIS A 287 -6.27 -10.66 13.94
N LYS A 288 -5.38 -10.91 12.97
CA LYS A 288 -4.87 -12.26 12.75
C LYS A 288 -3.72 -12.58 13.69
N SER A 289 -3.62 -13.86 14.09
CA SER A 289 -2.33 -14.39 14.53
C SER A 289 -1.43 -14.47 13.30
N PHE A 290 -0.24 -13.87 13.36
CA PHE A 290 0.62 -13.79 12.18
C PHE A 290 2.11 -13.84 12.50
N LEU A 291 2.88 -14.11 11.46
CA LEU A 291 4.32 -13.98 11.40
C LEU A 291 4.69 -13.13 10.19
N SER A 292 5.34 -12.01 10.43
CA SER A 292 5.87 -11.14 9.40
C SER A 292 7.36 -11.43 9.22
N ILE A 293 7.80 -11.61 7.98
CA ILE A 293 9.19 -11.84 7.62
C ILE A 293 9.70 -10.56 6.95
N GLY A 294 10.75 -9.97 7.51
CA GLY A 294 11.39 -8.78 6.95
C GLY A 294 11.83 -9.04 5.51
N ASN A 295 11.63 -8.04 4.65
CA ASN A 295 11.97 -8.13 3.25
C ASN A 295 12.96 -7.01 2.89
N PRO A 296 14.27 -7.31 2.85
CA PRO A 296 15.29 -6.29 2.58
C PRO A 296 15.20 -5.73 1.16
N ILE A 297 14.72 -6.51 0.19
CA ILE A 297 14.56 -6.07 -1.21
C ILE A 297 13.46 -5.00 -1.32
N ARG A 298 12.44 -5.10 -0.47
CA ARG A 298 11.26 -4.23 -0.48
C ARG A 298 11.22 -3.19 0.63
N GLY A 299 12.32 -2.99 1.37
CA GLY A 299 12.42 -2.02 2.46
C GLY A 299 11.95 -2.57 3.82
N ARG A 300 12.85 -3.25 4.53
CA ARG A 300 12.62 -3.85 5.86
C ARG A 300 12.21 -2.82 6.92
N GLU A 301 12.75 -1.63 6.83
CA GLU A 301 12.51 -0.51 7.76
C GLU A 301 11.02 -0.18 7.91
N ARG A 302 10.24 -0.37 6.85
CA ARG A 302 8.78 -0.14 6.87
C ARG A 302 8.04 -1.07 7.82
N PHE A 303 8.48 -2.34 7.88
CA PHE A 303 7.91 -3.32 8.81
C PHE A 303 8.23 -2.96 10.26
N LEU A 304 9.49 -2.57 10.51
CA LEU A 304 9.94 -2.13 11.84
C LEU A 304 9.16 -0.91 12.32
N ASP A 305 8.93 0.07 11.45
CA ASP A 305 8.18 1.27 11.77
C ASP A 305 6.72 0.94 12.12
N LEU A 306 6.01 0.26 11.21
CA LEU A 306 4.59 -0.08 11.43
C LEU A 306 4.38 -0.93 12.68
N LEU A 307 5.16 -2.01 12.82
CA LEU A 307 5.02 -2.93 13.94
C LEU A 307 5.48 -2.29 15.26
N GLY A 308 6.49 -1.42 15.23
CA GLY A 308 6.93 -0.65 16.39
C GLY A 308 5.86 0.31 16.88
N ARG A 309 5.25 1.09 15.98
CA ARG A 309 4.16 2.02 16.30
C ARG A 309 2.94 1.30 16.85
N LEU A 310 2.62 0.13 16.32
CA LEU A 310 1.46 -0.65 16.74
C LEU A 310 1.74 -1.66 17.85
N GLY A 311 2.99 -1.71 18.36
CA GLY A 311 3.38 -2.56 19.49
C GLY A 311 3.42 -4.05 19.16
N ARG A 312 3.87 -4.41 17.94
CA ARG A 312 3.88 -5.79 17.42
C ARG A 312 5.23 -6.22 16.82
N THR A 313 6.32 -5.65 17.26
CA THR A 313 7.66 -6.09 16.85
C THR A 313 7.93 -7.54 17.23
N ASP A 314 7.21 -8.08 18.22
CA ASP A 314 7.22 -9.49 18.61
C ASP A 314 6.75 -10.44 17.48
N ARG A 315 6.20 -9.92 16.39
CA ARG A 315 5.72 -10.67 15.23
C ARG A 315 6.61 -10.53 13.99
N LEU A 316 7.71 -9.81 14.10
CA LEU A 316 8.66 -9.61 13.02
C LEU A 316 9.87 -10.54 13.17
N ILE A 317 10.18 -11.26 12.11
CA ILE A 317 11.49 -11.88 11.89
C ILE A 317 12.27 -10.96 10.96
N GLU A 318 13.32 -10.36 11.46
CA GLU A 318 14.07 -9.35 10.72
C GLU A 318 14.94 -9.95 9.61
N ASP A 319 15.56 -11.10 9.90
CA ASP A 319 16.40 -11.82 8.94
C ASP A 319 15.60 -12.92 8.22
N PRO A 320 15.32 -12.76 6.91
CA PRO A 320 14.57 -13.76 6.14
C PRO A 320 15.34 -15.07 5.94
N ASP A 321 16.63 -15.09 6.23
CA ASP A 321 17.48 -16.27 6.11
C ASP A 321 17.61 -17.06 7.43
N GLU A 322 17.23 -16.44 8.55
CA GLU A 322 17.28 -17.02 9.89
C GLU A 322 15.88 -17.07 10.54
N ILE A 323 14.93 -17.74 9.90
CA ILE A 323 13.56 -17.87 10.42
C ILE A 323 13.51 -18.97 11.49
N PRO A 324 13.46 -18.63 12.78
CA PRO A 324 13.40 -19.63 13.85
C PRO A 324 12.03 -20.30 13.86
N PHE A 325 11.99 -21.56 14.28
CA PHE A 325 10.74 -22.16 14.68
C PHE A 325 10.53 -21.91 16.17
N ASP A 326 9.62 -21.02 16.51
CA ASP A 326 9.30 -20.70 17.90
C ASP A 326 7.77 -20.78 18.13
N ARG A 327 7.38 -21.60 19.10
CA ARG A 327 5.98 -21.81 19.46
C ARG A 327 5.30 -20.54 19.98
N ARG A 328 6.05 -19.56 20.46
CA ARG A 328 5.49 -18.27 20.90
C ARG A 328 4.75 -17.55 19.77
N PHE A 329 5.22 -17.69 18.52
CA PHE A 329 4.53 -17.12 17.36
C PHE A 329 3.17 -17.76 17.07
N LEU A 330 2.95 -19.02 17.55
CA LEU A 330 1.68 -19.73 17.37
C LEU A 330 0.61 -19.29 18.37
N ALA A 331 0.99 -18.57 19.43
CA ALA A 331 0.05 -18.09 20.44
C ALA A 331 -0.88 -17.02 19.85
N PRO A 332 -2.17 -17.01 20.21
CA PRO A 332 -3.09 -15.94 19.87
C PRO A 332 -2.54 -14.58 20.31
N ILE A 333 -2.82 -13.55 19.51
CA ILE A 333 -2.44 -12.18 19.82
C ILE A 333 -3.59 -11.51 20.59
N ASN A 334 -3.27 -10.88 21.73
CA ASN A 334 -4.18 -9.89 22.32
C ASN A 334 -4.04 -8.56 21.57
N TYR A 335 -5.12 -8.09 21.00
CA TYR A 335 -5.17 -6.90 20.18
C TYR A 335 -5.56 -5.62 20.93
N ASP A 336 -5.94 -5.66 22.21
CA ASP A 336 -6.46 -4.49 22.97
C ASP A 336 -5.54 -3.26 22.85
N GLU A 337 -4.23 -3.46 23.07
CA GLU A 337 -3.25 -2.37 22.95
C GLU A 337 -3.01 -1.95 21.51
N THR A 338 -2.97 -2.89 20.56
CA THR A 338 -2.81 -2.61 19.14
C THR A 338 -3.99 -1.80 18.62
N ASP A 339 -5.21 -2.14 18.99
CA ASP A 339 -6.44 -1.43 18.60
C ASP A 339 -6.48 -0.02 19.19
N ARG A 340 -6.03 0.13 20.44
CA ARG A 340 -5.91 1.45 21.04
C ARG A 340 -4.97 2.35 20.22
N ARG A 341 -3.81 1.81 19.82
CA ARG A 341 -2.83 2.51 18.99
C ARG A 341 -3.38 2.80 17.59
N ILE A 342 -4.02 1.83 16.94
CA ILE A 342 -4.65 2.05 15.63
C ILE A 342 -5.68 3.17 15.71
N ARG A 343 -6.55 3.20 16.73
CA ARG A 343 -7.51 4.30 16.92
C ARG A 343 -6.84 5.66 17.08
N GLN A 344 -5.73 5.74 17.84
CA GLN A 344 -4.96 6.98 18.02
C GLN A 344 -4.33 7.44 16.70
N GLU A 345 -3.71 6.52 15.95
CA GLU A 345 -3.11 6.79 14.66
C GLU A 345 -4.15 7.22 13.60
N ARG A 346 -5.32 6.58 13.57
CA ARG A 346 -6.46 7.00 12.72
C ARG A 346 -6.92 8.42 13.06
N ALA A 347 -7.11 8.71 14.34
CA ALA A 347 -7.53 10.05 14.78
C ALA A 347 -6.48 11.11 14.40
N HIS A 348 -5.19 10.80 14.59
CA HIS A 348 -4.09 11.67 14.18
C HIS A 348 -4.09 11.94 12.68
N ALA A 349 -4.17 10.88 11.86
CA ALA A 349 -4.20 10.99 10.41
C ALA A 349 -5.39 11.82 9.91
N MET A 350 -6.60 11.57 10.43
CA MET A 350 -7.80 12.32 10.04
C MET A 350 -7.71 13.80 10.45
N ALA A 351 -7.15 14.10 11.62
CA ALA A 351 -6.94 15.47 12.06
C ALA A 351 -5.90 16.19 11.20
N TRP A 352 -4.80 15.51 10.85
CA TRP A 352 -3.77 16.04 9.96
C TRP A 352 -4.33 16.35 8.57
N LEU A 353 -5.04 15.39 7.95
CA LEU A 353 -5.65 15.56 6.63
C LEU A 353 -6.61 16.74 6.60
N ARG A 354 -7.46 16.88 7.63
CA ARG A 354 -8.37 18.03 7.74
C ARG A 354 -7.61 19.34 7.70
N ARG A 355 -6.56 19.49 8.53
CA ARG A 355 -5.72 20.69 8.53
C ARG A 355 -5.07 20.93 7.16
N ALA A 356 -4.56 19.86 6.52
CA ALA A 356 -3.89 19.96 5.24
C ALA A 356 -4.82 20.40 4.11
N PHE A 357 -6.09 19.94 4.12
CA PHE A 357 -7.07 20.36 3.11
C PHE A 357 -7.65 21.75 3.37
N ASP A 358 -7.74 22.20 4.63
CA ASP A 358 -8.37 23.48 5.00
C ASP A 358 -7.34 24.62 5.17
N ALA A 359 -6.04 24.33 5.17
CA ALA A 359 -5.01 25.35 5.28
C ALA A 359 -5.12 26.37 4.14
N PRO A 360 -4.95 27.68 4.39
CA PRO A 360 -4.90 28.66 3.32
C PRO A 360 -3.74 28.37 2.36
N LEU A 361 -3.88 28.73 1.11
CA LEU A 361 -2.76 28.75 0.16
C LEU A 361 -1.76 29.80 0.66
N SER A 362 -0.53 29.39 0.86
CA SER A 362 0.56 30.28 1.27
C SER A 362 1.07 31.10 0.10
#